data_54ef3c4489fcfdfcc8e9a6a04df3f29e
#
_entry.id   54ef3c4489fcfdfcc8e9a6a04df3f29e
#
_cell.length_a   1.000
_cell.length_b   1.000
_cell.length_c   1.000
_cell.angle_alpha   90.00
_cell.angle_beta   90.00
_cell.angle_gamma   90.00
#
_symmetry.space_group_name_H-M   'P 1'
#
loop_
_entity.id
_entity.type
_entity.pdbx_description
1 polymer ?
#
loop_
_entity_poly.entity_id
_entity_poly.type
_entity_poly.pdbx_seq_one_letter_code
_entity_poly.pdbx_strand_id
1 'polypeptide(L)'
;MRNLFAIVDRERADAATTSISLDARLGMLYNAALRLADIALRHCGYRAGHERQHYRVITSLPFTLGNDWKETTRFLERIQKLRHRNDYESVGLATKTQVDELGKIVEKLQTAVVDLVR
;
A
#
# COMPACT_ATOMS: atom_id res chain seq x y z
N MET A 1 -0.78 -5.16 -16.38
CA MET A 1 -0.40 -3.95 -15.61
C MET A 1 -1.44 -2.84 -15.64
N ARG A 2 -2.04 -2.57 -16.81
CA ARG A 2 -3.08 -1.55 -16.90
C ARG A 2 -4.21 -1.75 -15.91
N ASN A 3 -4.68 -3.00 -15.76
CA ASN A 3 -5.78 -3.31 -14.84
C ASN A 3 -5.43 -3.03 -13.39
N LEU A 4 -4.16 -3.27 -13.00
CA LEU A 4 -3.71 -3.01 -11.63
C LEU A 4 -3.68 -1.52 -11.32
N PHE A 5 -3.24 -0.68 -12.27
CA PHE A 5 -3.27 0.77 -12.09
C PHE A 5 -4.69 1.31 -12.00
N ALA A 6 -5.62 0.77 -12.80
CA ALA A 6 -7.02 1.15 -12.73
C ALA A 6 -7.62 0.82 -11.37
N ILE A 7 -7.26 -0.33 -10.78
CA ILE A 7 -7.68 -0.71 -9.44
C ILE A 7 -7.12 0.26 -8.41
N VAL A 8 -5.84 0.62 -8.54
CA VAL A 8 -5.20 1.60 -7.63
C VAL A 8 -5.93 2.94 -7.68
N ASP A 9 -6.24 3.45 -8.88
CA ASP A 9 -6.95 4.72 -9.03
C ASP A 9 -8.31 4.67 -8.36
N ARG A 10 -9.05 3.58 -8.51
CA ARG A 10 -10.33 3.39 -7.88
C ARG A 10 -10.22 3.34 -6.37
N GLU A 11 -9.24 2.59 -5.84
CA GLU A 11 -9.05 2.48 -4.40
C GLU A 11 -8.67 3.83 -3.78
N ARG A 12 -7.87 4.64 -4.48
CA ARG A 12 -7.53 5.99 -4.02
C ARG A 12 -8.77 6.90 -4.01
N ALA A 13 -9.58 6.84 -5.05
CA ALA A 13 -10.81 7.64 -5.13
C ALA A 13 -11.79 7.26 -4.02
N ASP A 14 -11.97 5.97 -3.80
CA ASP A 14 -12.85 5.46 -2.74
C ASP A 14 -12.34 5.87 -1.36
N ALA A 15 -11.03 5.79 -1.14
CA ALA A 15 -10.42 6.18 0.13
C ALA A 15 -10.54 7.68 0.42
N ALA A 16 -10.70 8.52 -0.59
CA ALA A 16 -10.91 9.96 -0.43
C ALA A 16 -12.33 10.31 0.04
N THR A 17 -13.25 9.36 0.01
CA THR A 17 -14.64 9.57 0.43
C THR A 17 -14.73 9.67 1.94
N THR A 18 -15.11 10.85 2.45
CA THR A 18 -15.10 11.11 3.89
C THR A 18 -16.25 10.46 4.65
N SER A 19 -17.27 9.97 3.95
CA SER A 19 -18.39 9.26 4.57
C SER A 19 -18.07 7.82 4.95
N ILE A 20 -16.92 7.30 4.50
CA ILE A 20 -16.46 5.95 4.81
C ILE A 20 -15.61 5.99 6.08
N SER A 21 -15.66 4.95 6.91
CA SER A 21 -14.92 4.90 8.15
C SER A 21 -13.41 5.04 7.92
N LEU A 22 -12.70 5.53 8.95
CA LEU A 22 -11.23 5.63 8.87
C LEU A 22 -10.59 4.26 8.66
N ASP A 23 -11.10 3.22 9.33
CA ASP A 23 -10.58 1.86 9.15
C ASP A 23 -10.72 1.39 7.70
N ALA A 24 -11.87 1.63 7.09
CA ALA A 24 -12.09 1.25 5.69
C ALA A 24 -11.20 2.05 4.74
N ARG A 25 -11.06 3.35 4.98
CA ARG A 25 -10.20 4.21 4.18
C ARG A 25 -8.74 3.79 4.28
N LEU A 26 -8.28 3.48 5.49
CA LEU A 26 -6.91 2.99 5.71
C LEU A 26 -6.69 1.68 4.96
N GLY A 27 -7.67 0.77 5.01
CA GLY A 27 -7.61 -0.50 4.31
C GLY A 27 -7.51 -0.35 2.79
N MET A 28 -8.30 0.56 2.22
CA MET A 28 -8.26 0.84 0.78
C MET A 28 -6.91 1.40 0.35
N LEU A 29 -6.35 2.33 1.12
CA LEU A 29 -5.04 2.89 0.82
C LEU A 29 -3.93 1.86 0.96
N TYR A 30 -4.02 1.01 1.98
CA TYR A 30 -3.05 -0.06 2.16
C TYR A 30 -3.09 -1.05 0.99
N ASN A 31 -4.28 -1.42 0.53
CA ASN A 31 -4.43 -2.30 -0.64
C ASN A 31 -3.85 -1.65 -1.89
N ALA A 32 -4.06 -0.34 -2.08
CA ALA A 32 -3.44 0.39 -3.18
C ALA A 32 -1.91 0.32 -3.11
N ALA A 33 -1.33 0.51 -1.91
CA ALA A 33 0.12 0.39 -1.73
C ALA A 33 0.62 -1.00 -2.07
N LEU A 34 -0.10 -2.06 -1.65
CA LEU A 34 0.25 -3.44 -1.98
C LEU A 34 0.27 -3.67 -3.49
N ARG A 35 -0.74 -3.18 -4.20
CA ARG A 35 -0.81 -3.34 -5.65
C ARG A 35 0.32 -2.63 -6.36
N LEU A 36 0.65 -1.42 -5.92
CA LEU A 36 1.76 -0.66 -6.48
C LEU A 36 3.09 -1.36 -6.26
N ALA A 37 3.32 -1.87 -5.05
CA ALA A 37 4.53 -2.62 -4.74
C ALA A 37 4.62 -3.91 -5.57
N ASP A 38 3.50 -4.59 -5.80
CA ASP A 38 3.44 -5.79 -6.63
C ASP A 38 3.74 -5.47 -8.09
N ILE A 39 3.21 -4.36 -8.61
CA ILE A 39 3.53 -3.90 -9.98
C ILE A 39 5.04 -3.71 -10.13
N ALA A 40 5.67 -3.01 -9.17
CA ALA A 40 7.11 -2.78 -9.20
C ALA A 40 7.89 -4.10 -9.17
N LEU A 41 7.49 -5.04 -8.32
CA LEU A 41 8.15 -6.33 -8.19
C LEU A 41 8.05 -7.14 -9.48
N ARG A 42 6.86 -7.19 -10.08
CA ARG A 42 6.64 -7.90 -11.36
C ARG A 42 7.41 -7.26 -12.49
N HIS A 43 7.49 -5.93 -12.51
CA HIS A 43 8.30 -5.23 -13.51
C HIS A 43 9.76 -5.64 -13.45
N CYS A 44 10.27 -5.91 -12.24
CA CYS A 44 11.64 -6.41 -12.03
C CYS A 44 11.78 -7.91 -12.30
N GLY A 45 10.71 -8.58 -12.71
CA GLY A 45 10.75 -9.99 -13.10
C GLY A 45 10.49 -10.98 -11.97
N TYR A 46 9.93 -10.53 -10.86
CA TYR A 46 9.69 -11.38 -9.68
C TYR A 46 8.23 -11.44 -9.31
N ARG A 47 7.85 -12.51 -8.62
CA ARG A 47 6.55 -12.66 -7.99
C ARG A 47 6.74 -13.09 -6.55
N ALA A 48 5.93 -12.52 -5.65
CA ALA A 48 5.91 -12.99 -4.27
C ALA A 48 5.26 -14.38 -4.21
N GLY A 49 5.81 -15.26 -3.39
CA GLY A 49 5.21 -16.56 -3.13
C GLY A 49 3.90 -16.44 -2.34
N HIS A 50 3.16 -17.56 -2.22
CA HIS A 50 1.86 -17.53 -1.54
C HIS A 50 1.99 -17.24 -0.05
N GLU A 51 3.00 -17.81 0.61
CA GLU A 51 3.22 -17.55 2.03
C GLU A 51 3.73 -16.14 2.26
N ARG A 52 3.08 -15.41 3.19
CA ARG A 52 3.47 -14.04 3.57
C ARG A 52 3.59 -13.11 2.36
N GLN A 53 2.71 -13.29 1.38
CA GLN A 53 2.77 -12.52 0.14
C GLN A 53 2.77 -11.01 0.38
N HIS A 54 1.87 -10.52 1.25
CA HIS A 54 1.78 -9.09 1.54
C HIS A 54 3.07 -8.57 2.16
N TYR A 55 3.63 -9.30 3.10
CA TYR A 55 4.89 -8.93 3.74
C TYR A 55 6.03 -8.86 2.73
N ARG A 56 6.14 -9.88 1.87
CA ARG A 56 7.21 -9.95 0.85
C ARG A 56 7.09 -8.83 -0.18
N VAL A 57 5.87 -8.52 -0.60
CA VAL A 57 5.63 -7.45 -1.57
C VAL A 57 6.05 -6.11 -0.97
N ILE A 58 5.67 -5.82 0.27
CA ILE A 58 6.03 -4.57 0.94
C ILE A 58 7.54 -4.48 1.14
N THR A 59 8.16 -5.53 1.66
CA THR A 59 9.60 -5.53 1.96
C THR A 59 10.47 -5.49 0.72
N SER A 60 9.90 -5.74 -0.46
CA SER A 60 10.64 -5.64 -1.72
C SER A 60 10.85 -4.20 -2.20
N LEU A 61 10.17 -3.21 -1.62
CA LEU A 61 10.25 -1.83 -2.10
C LEU A 61 11.67 -1.25 -2.16
N PRO A 62 12.54 -1.46 -1.16
CA PRO A 62 13.91 -0.98 -1.30
C PRO A 62 14.67 -1.65 -2.43
N PHE A 63 14.33 -2.90 -2.75
CA PHE A 63 14.93 -3.61 -3.88
C PHE A 63 14.48 -3.04 -5.22
N THR A 64 13.19 -2.74 -5.37
CA THR A 64 12.64 -2.27 -6.65
C THR A 64 12.80 -0.77 -6.87
N LEU A 65 12.67 0.03 -5.81
CA LEU A 65 12.64 1.50 -5.90
C LEU A 65 13.84 2.17 -5.26
N GLY A 66 14.68 1.45 -4.53
CA GLY A 66 15.89 1.99 -3.92
C GLY A 66 15.80 2.11 -2.41
N ASN A 67 16.98 2.34 -1.79
CA ASN A 67 17.12 2.38 -0.34
C ASN A 67 16.35 3.53 0.33
N ASP A 68 16.03 4.57 -0.42
CA ASP A 68 15.24 5.70 0.10
C ASP A 68 13.84 5.27 0.55
N TRP A 69 13.41 4.07 0.14
CA TRP A 69 12.09 3.55 0.48
C TRP A 69 12.06 2.70 1.75
N LYS A 70 13.19 2.58 2.47
CA LYS A 70 13.25 1.77 3.70
C LYS A 70 12.30 2.28 4.79
N GLU A 71 12.24 3.58 4.99
CA GLU A 71 11.35 4.16 6.01
C GLU A 71 9.89 3.98 5.64
N THR A 72 9.56 4.18 4.36
CA THR A 72 8.20 3.93 3.85
C THR A 72 7.82 2.47 4.06
N THR A 73 8.73 1.55 3.79
CA THR A 73 8.52 0.13 4.01
C THR A 73 8.19 -0.15 5.48
N ARG A 74 8.94 0.43 6.42
CA ARG A 74 8.67 0.27 7.86
C ARG A 74 7.31 0.82 8.25
N PHE A 75 6.92 1.95 7.69
CA PHE A 75 5.59 2.52 7.93
C PHE A 75 4.50 1.57 7.44
N LEU A 76 4.64 1.03 6.23
CA LEU A 76 3.67 0.07 5.67
C LEU A 76 3.58 -1.21 6.51
N GLU A 77 4.71 -1.69 7.04
CA GLU A 77 4.71 -2.83 7.94
C GLU A 77 3.92 -2.55 9.23
N ARG A 78 4.05 -1.34 9.78
CA ARG A 78 3.28 -0.93 10.96
C ARG A 78 1.78 -0.89 10.66
N ILE A 79 1.41 -0.38 9.48
CA ILE A 79 0.00 -0.34 9.05
C ILE A 79 -0.53 -1.77 8.88
N GLN A 80 0.27 -2.66 8.32
CA GLN A 80 -0.11 -4.07 8.18
C GLN A 80 -0.44 -4.70 9.53
N LYS A 81 0.40 -4.47 10.52
CA LYS A 81 0.18 -4.97 11.88
C LYS A 81 -1.09 -4.38 12.50
N LEU A 82 -1.31 -3.09 12.29
CA LEU A 82 -2.51 -2.41 12.79
C LEU A 82 -3.77 -3.00 12.16
N ARG A 83 -3.78 -3.23 10.85
CA ARG A 83 -4.92 -3.82 10.16
C ARG A 83 -5.19 -5.24 10.64
N HIS A 84 -4.14 -6.02 10.86
CA HIS A 84 -4.27 -7.38 11.37
C HIS A 84 -4.93 -7.38 12.75
N ARG A 85 -4.56 -6.43 13.61
CA ARG A 85 -5.19 -6.26 14.92
C ARG A 85 -6.65 -5.86 14.80
N ASN A 86 -6.98 -4.94 13.87
CA ASN A 86 -8.37 -4.55 13.61
C ASN A 86 -9.24 -5.75 13.24
N ASP A 87 -8.71 -6.67 12.44
CA ASP A 87 -9.44 -7.83 11.99
C ASP A 87 -9.81 -8.77 13.15
N TYR A 88 -9.00 -8.80 14.21
CA TYR A 88 -9.15 -9.76 15.29
C TYR A 88 -9.61 -9.17 16.62
N GLU A 89 -9.28 -7.93 16.91
CA GLU A 89 -9.51 -7.37 18.24
C GLU A 89 -10.66 -6.38 18.30
N SER A 90 -10.61 -5.34 17.46
CA SER A 90 -11.66 -4.32 17.47
C SER A 90 -11.52 -3.41 16.28
N VAL A 91 -12.62 -2.69 16.00
CA VAL A 91 -12.65 -1.62 15.01
C VAL A 91 -12.24 -0.32 15.67
N GLY A 92 -11.92 0.70 14.87
CA GLY A 92 -11.69 2.05 15.37
C GLY A 92 -10.25 2.34 15.76
N LEU A 93 -9.28 1.50 15.35
CA LEU A 93 -7.87 1.73 15.64
C LEU A 93 -7.22 2.72 14.67
N ALA A 94 -7.80 2.92 13.48
CA ALA A 94 -7.24 3.84 12.51
C ALA A 94 -7.49 5.29 12.91
N THR A 95 -6.49 6.15 12.73
CA THR A 95 -6.60 7.59 12.99
C THR A 95 -6.61 8.37 11.68
N LYS A 96 -7.15 9.58 11.73
CA LYS A 96 -7.14 10.48 10.57
C LYS A 96 -5.70 10.77 10.13
N THR A 97 -4.79 10.94 11.08
CA THR A 97 -3.36 11.18 10.78
C THR A 97 -2.77 10.02 9.98
N GLN A 98 -3.06 8.79 10.37
CA GLN A 98 -2.58 7.60 9.65
C GLN A 98 -3.15 7.53 8.23
N VAL A 99 -4.44 7.82 8.07
CA VAL A 99 -5.07 7.85 6.75
C VAL A 99 -4.42 8.92 5.87
N ASP A 100 -4.21 10.11 6.40
CA ASP A 100 -3.60 11.22 5.65
C ASP A 100 -2.16 10.88 5.25
N GLU A 101 -1.36 10.33 6.17
CA GLU A 101 0.01 9.92 5.89
C GLU A 101 0.07 8.83 4.83
N LEU A 102 -0.77 7.81 4.96
CA LEU A 102 -0.79 6.72 4.00
C LEU A 102 -1.25 7.21 2.63
N GLY A 103 -2.20 8.14 2.58
CA GLY A 103 -2.63 8.76 1.34
C GLY A 103 -1.48 9.44 0.60
N LYS A 104 -0.64 10.17 1.32
CA LYS A 104 0.55 10.82 0.74
C LYS A 104 1.57 9.80 0.26
N ILE A 105 1.75 8.72 1.03
CA ILE A 105 2.67 7.64 0.67
C ILE A 105 2.20 6.95 -0.61
N VAL A 106 0.90 6.66 -0.72
CA VAL A 106 0.34 6.01 -1.91
C VAL A 106 0.53 6.91 -3.15
N GLU A 107 0.30 8.21 -3.02
CA GLU A 107 0.53 9.16 -4.10
C GLU A 107 1.99 9.14 -4.56
N LYS A 108 2.92 9.24 -3.62
CA LYS A 108 4.36 9.20 -3.90
C LYS A 108 4.76 7.86 -4.52
N LEU A 109 4.24 6.77 -3.98
CA LEU A 109 4.52 5.43 -4.45
C LEU A 109 4.00 5.23 -5.88
N GLN A 110 2.81 5.71 -6.18
CA GLN A 110 2.25 5.61 -7.52
C GLN A 110 3.11 6.35 -8.54
N THR A 111 3.57 7.55 -8.21
CA THR A 111 4.48 8.31 -9.07
C THR A 111 5.76 7.54 -9.32
N ALA A 112 6.36 6.99 -8.27
CA ALA A 112 7.62 6.23 -8.39
C ALA A 112 7.44 4.97 -9.24
N VAL A 113 6.32 4.24 -9.07
CA VAL A 113 6.07 3.02 -9.83
C VAL A 113 5.77 3.34 -11.29
N VAL A 114 4.99 4.38 -11.57
CA VAL A 114 4.75 4.82 -12.94
C VAL A 114 6.06 5.15 -13.65
N ASP A 115 6.95 5.87 -12.97
CA ASP A 115 8.27 6.21 -13.52
C ASP A 115 9.13 4.97 -13.75
N LEU A 116 9.06 3.98 -12.85
CA LEU A 116 9.81 2.73 -12.98
C LEU A 116 9.39 1.94 -14.22
N VAL A 117 8.09 1.87 -14.51
CA VAL A 117 7.56 1.01 -15.58
C VAL A 117 7.49 1.68 -16.95
N ARG A 118 7.84 2.94 -17.03
CA ARG A 118 7.90 3.66 -18.32
C ARG A 118 8.95 3.12 -19.28
#